data_fddbfa2c627e63e6728d787bff8556d5
#
_entry.id   fddbfa2c627e63e6728d787bff8556d5
#
_cell.length_a   1.000
_cell.length_b   1.000
_cell.length_c   1.000
_cell.angle_alpha   90.00
_cell.angle_beta   90.00
_cell.angle_gamma   90.00
#
_symmetry.space_group_name_H-M   'P 1'
#
loop_
_entity.id
_entity.type
_entity.pdbx_description
1 polymer ?
#
loop_
_entity_poly.entity_id
_entity_poly.type
_entity_poly.pdbx_seq_one_letter_code
_entity_poly.pdbx_strand_id
1 'polypeptide(L)'
;MAAFHPKVSFGAAVSFLRPIALFSGLCLSGFVLAKSQIVSFSTDTTHYFPSESFEVAVVYETSDRGLATGIGIRVHFNSAQISVDSIVKPLRSGQVGIQIKQDAADYDNDPSTDYYVNAGWADINGAWPGSEGQPTELLHLLATTAADFSGTQLNITIASTDVNYAASGASLLLTSTAGD
;
A
#
# COMPACT_ATOMS: atom_id res chain seq x y z
N MET A 1 -47.36 81.96 -38.96
CA MET A 1 -46.67 80.63 -38.91
C MET A 1 -45.91 80.60 -37.59
N ALA A 2 -46.46 79.95 -36.57
CA ALA A 2 -45.89 79.90 -35.23
C ALA A 2 -45.29 78.50 -35.06
N ALA A 3 -44.03 78.47 -34.74
CA ALA A 3 -43.31 77.22 -34.45
C ALA A 3 -43.36 76.95 -32.92
N PHE A 4 -43.92 75.79 -32.61
CA PHE A 4 -44.04 75.26 -31.24
C PHE A 4 -42.81 74.49 -30.89
N HIS A 5 -42.15 74.89 -29.79
CA HIS A 5 -41.07 74.11 -29.22
C HIS A 5 -41.54 73.32 -28.00
N PRO A 6 -41.42 72.02 -27.91
CA PRO A 6 -41.68 71.33 -26.65
C PRO A 6 -40.45 71.34 -25.76
N LYS A 7 -40.62 71.68 -24.49
CA LYS A 7 -39.65 71.53 -23.41
C LYS A 7 -39.49 70.03 -23.04
N VAL A 8 -38.30 69.55 -23.10
CA VAL A 8 -37.98 68.24 -22.57
C VAL A 8 -37.52 68.42 -21.11
N SER A 9 -38.25 67.81 -20.19
CA SER A 9 -37.91 67.73 -18.77
C SER A 9 -36.98 66.49 -18.55
N PHE A 10 -35.79 66.78 -18.03
CA PHE A 10 -34.83 65.67 -17.58
C PHE A 10 -35.25 65.30 -16.13
N GLY A 11 -35.86 64.12 -15.98
CA GLY A 11 -36.01 63.43 -14.71
C GLY A 11 -34.73 62.69 -14.31
N ALA A 12 -34.14 63.11 -13.19
CA ALA A 12 -32.97 62.40 -12.61
C ALA A 12 -33.40 61.04 -12.00
N ALA A 13 -33.04 59.99 -12.62
CA ALA A 13 -33.16 58.63 -12.05
C ALA A 13 -32.01 58.37 -11.09
N VAL A 14 -32.28 58.34 -9.80
CA VAL A 14 -31.35 57.92 -8.75
C VAL A 14 -31.28 56.39 -8.77
N SER A 15 -30.24 55.85 -9.34
CA SER A 15 -29.94 54.41 -9.27
C SER A 15 -29.35 54.05 -7.91
N PHE A 16 -30.11 53.35 -7.08
CA PHE A 16 -29.61 52.67 -5.89
C PHE A 16 -28.84 51.42 -6.31
N LEU A 17 -27.53 51.51 -6.29
CA LEU A 17 -26.67 50.34 -6.34
C LEU A 17 -26.77 49.55 -5.01
N ARG A 18 -27.47 48.43 -5.04
CA ARG A 18 -27.39 47.43 -3.97
C ARG A 18 -26.07 46.68 -4.05
N PRO A 19 -25.28 46.63 -2.97
CA PRO A 19 -24.08 45.76 -2.95
C PRO A 19 -24.53 44.30 -2.94
N ILE A 20 -24.23 43.56 -3.99
CA ILE A 20 -24.32 42.11 -4.02
C ILE A 20 -23.15 41.60 -3.19
N ALA A 21 -23.42 41.18 -1.96
CA ALA A 21 -22.44 40.44 -1.15
C ALA A 21 -22.23 39.07 -1.81
N LEU A 22 -21.13 38.92 -2.55
CA LEU A 22 -20.63 37.62 -2.97
C LEU A 22 -20.16 36.87 -1.73
N PHE A 23 -21.02 35.99 -1.22
CA PHE A 23 -20.59 34.93 -0.27
C PHE A 23 -19.75 33.93 -1.05
N SER A 24 -18.44 34.15 -1.08
CA SER A 24 -17.47 33.10 -1.49
C SER A 24 -17.51 32.04 -0.41
N GLY A 25 -18.38 31.04 -0.58
CA GLY A 25 -18.39 29.83 0.20
C GLY A 25 -17.07 29.08 -0.09
N LEU A 26 -16.09 29.22 0.81
CA LEU A 26 -14.88 28.41 0.81
C LEU A 26 -15.32 26.99 1.15
N CYS A 27 -15.61 26.16 0.12
CA CYS A 27 -15.71 24.72 0.26
C CYS A 27 -14.33 24.21 0.70
N LEU A 28 -14.11 24.12 2.02
CA LEU A 28 -13.06 23.24 2.54
C LEU A 28 -13.49 21.81 2.21
N SER A 29 -13.11 21.33 1.03
CA SER A 29 -13.10 19.91 0.72
C SER A 29 -12.07 19.30 1.68
N GLY A 30 -12.56 18.77 2.80
CA GLY A 30 -11.75 17.96 3.69
C GLY A 30 -11.18 16.81 2.88
N PHE A 31 -9.85 16.77 2.70
CA PHE A 31 -9.16 15.60 2.17
C PHE A 31 -9.36 14.50 3.20
N VAL A 32 -10.31 13.61 2.94
CA VAL A 32 -10.36 12.34 3.64
C VAL A 32 -9.16 11.56 3.13
N LEU A 33 -8.10 11.47 3.94
CA LEU A 33 -6.99 10.57 3.64
C LEU A 33 -7.56 9.16 3.54
N ALA A 34 -7.41 8.54 2.37
CA ALA A 34 -7.84 7.18 2.17
C ALA A 34 -7.07 6.28 3.16
N LYS A 35 -7.79 5.45 3.89
CA LYS A 35 -7.17 4.44 4.75
C LYS A 35 -6.40 3.45 3.90
N SER A 36 -5.27 2.97 4.40
CA SER A 36 -4.43 2.00 3.69
C SER A 36 -4.00 0.85 4.58
N GLN A 37 -3.95 -0.34 3.97
CA GLN A 37 -3.27 -1.51 4.48
C GLN A 37 -1.86 -1.52 3.91
N ILE A 38 -0.85 -1.63 4.77
CA ILE A 38 0.56 -1.54 4.41
C ILE A 38 1.22 -2.85 4.81
N VAL A 39 1.92 -3.48 3.86
CA VAL A 39 2.72 -4.66 4.13
C VAL A 39 4.16 -4.36 3.78
N SER A 40 5.05 -4.58 4.74
CA SER A 40 6.47 -4.26 4.65
C SER A 40 7.34 -5.43 5.09
N PHE A 41 8.65 -5.31 4.86
CA PHE A 41 9.65 -6.22 5.38
C PHE A 41 10.31 -5.65 6.63
N SER A 42 10.74 -6.55 7.53
CA SER A 42 11.61 -6.25 8.66
C SER A 42 12.73 -7.28 8.71
N THR A 43 13.98 -6.82 8.77
CA THR A 43 15.19 -7.65 8.84
C THR A 43 16.30 -6.88 9.54
N ASP A 44 17.25 -7.59 10.16
CA ASP A 44 18.39 -6.98 10.86
C ASP A 44 19.44 -6.45 9.89
N THR A 45 19.54 -7.04 8.68
CA THR A 45 20.48 -6.65 7.64
C THR A 45 19.89 -6.86 6.26
N THR A 46 20.46 -6.20 5.27
CA THR A 46 20.20 -6.42 3.84
C THR A 46 21.45 -6.92 3.09
N HIS A 47 22.55 -7.17 3.80
CA HIS A 47 23.81 -7.57 3.25
C HIS A 47 24.14 -9.01 3.68
N TYR A 48 24.30 -9.89 2.70
CA TYR A 48 24.51 -11.32 2.95
C TYR A 48 25.67 -11.87 2.12
N PHE A 49 26.34 -12.88 2.67
CA PHE A 49 27.33 -13.68 1.92
C PHE A 49 26.64 -14.76 1.07
N PRO A 50 27.32 -15.28 0.05
CA PRO A 50 26.89 -16.51 -0.62
C PRO A 50 26.73 -17.67 0.36
N SER A 51 25.69 -18.48 0.19
CA SER A 51 25.34 -19.62 1.04
C SER A 51 25.05 -19.27 2.50
N GLU A 52 24.64 -18.05 2.76
CA GLU A 52 24.23 -17.58 4.10
C GLU A 52 22.73 -17.78 4.33
N SER A 53 22.37 -18.30 5.51
CA SER A 53 20.97 -18.40 5.93
C SER A 53 20.54 -17.11 6.63
N PHE A 54 19.31 -16.66 6.37
CA PHE A 54 18.75 -15.43 6.92
C PHE A 54 17.25 -15.54 7.21
N GLU A 55 16.74 -14.62 8.00
CA GLU A 55 15.32 -14.51 8.34
C GLU A 55 14.81 -13.11 7.98
N VAL A 56 13.65 -13.06 7.32
CA VAL A 56 12.95 -11.82 7.01
C VAL A 56 11.51 -11.92 7.50
N ALA A 57 11.09 -10.98 8.33
CA ALA A 57 9.71 -10.85 8.75
C ALA A 57 8.90 -10.05 7.74
N VAL A 58 7.66 -10.47 7.52
CA VAL A 58 6.64 -9.72 6.79
C VAL A 58 5.70 -9.10 7.81
N VAL A 59 5.57 -7.78 7.77
CA VAL A 59 4.88 -6.98 8.78
C VAL A 59 3.70 -6.27 8.17
N TYR A 60 2.59 -6.21 8.88
CA TYR A 60 1.33 -5.58 8.47
C TYR A 60 0.93 -4.47 9.42
N GLU A 61 0.42 -3.39 8.85
CA GLU A 61 -0.28 -2.34 9.59
C GLU A 61 -1.35 -1.66 8.72
N THR A 62 -2.26 -0.94 9.37
CA THR A 62 -3.16 0.01 8.70
C THR A 62 -2.79 1.43 9.08
N SER A 63 -2.98 2.38 8.17
CA SER A 63 -2.64 3.79 8.40
C SER A 63 -3.38 4.42 9.58
N ASP A 64 -4.53 3.86 9.97
CA ASP A 64 -5.36 4.30 11.10
C ASP A 64 -5.34 3.35 12.29
N ARG A 65 -4.51 2.28 12.23
CA ARG A 65 -4.47 1.18 13.21
C ARG A 65 -5.84 0.52 13.44
N GLY A 66 -6.72 0.64 12.44
CA GLY A 66 -8.05 0.05 12.47
C GLY A 66 -8.05 -1.46 12.17
N LEU A 67 -9.15 -2.11 12.45
CA LEU A 67 -9.39 -3.51 12.10
C LEU A 67 -9.90 -3.60 10.65
N ALA A 68 -9.67 -4.76 10.02
CA ALA A 68 -10.03 -5.05 8.65
C ALA A 68 -10.65 -6.44 8.51
N THR A 69 -11.15 -6.77 7.33
CA THR A 69 -11.63 -8.12 7.00
C THR A 69 -10.51 -9.09 6.63
N GLY A 70 -9.28 -8.62 6.54
CA GLY A 70 -8.11 -9.43 6.22
C GLY A 70 -7.26 -8.86 5.10
N ILE A 71 -6.29 -9.66 4.64
CA ILE A 71 -5.41 -9.34 3.51
C ILE A 71 -4.90 -10.61 2.85
N GLY A 72 -4.69 -10.58 1.54
CA GLY A 72 -3.95 -11.59 0.78
C GLY A 72 -2.71 -10.96 0.16
N ILE A 73 -1.58 -11.63 0.30
CA ILE A 73 -0.28 -11.15 -0.20
C ILE A 73 0.44 -12.22 -1.02
N ARG A 74 1.37 -11.76 -1.87
CA ARG A 74 2.40 -12.57 -2.48
C ARG A 74 3.75 -11.95 -2.20
N VAL A 75 4.70 -12.75 -1.71
CA VAL A 75 6.08 -12.34 -1.52
C VAL A 75 6.90 -13.00 -2.62
N HIS A 76 7.28 -12.21 -3.62
CA HIS A 76 8.01 -12.67 -4.81
C HIS A 76 9.50 -12.74 -4.54
N PHE A 77 10.16 -13.73 -5.16
CA PHE A 77 11.60 -13.93 -5.04
C PHE A 77 12.18 -14.62 -6.28
N ASN A 78 13.49 -14.43 -6.47
CA ASN A 78 14.26 -15.09 -7.51
C ASN A 78 14.87 -16.39 -6.95
N SER A 79 14.38 -17.54 -7.41
CA SER A 79 14.83 -18.85 -6.92
C SER A 79 16.28 -19.20 -7.31
N ALA A 80 16.84 -18.52 -8.32
CA ALA A 80 18.26 -18.67 -8.66
C ALA A 80 19.18 -17.93 -7.67
N GLN A 81 18.67 -16.97 -6.91
CA GLN A 81 19.46 -16.18 -5.97
C GLN A 81 19.19 -16.54 -4.50
N ILE A 82 18.00 -16.99 -4.16
CA ILE A 82 17.63 -17.41 -2.80
C ILE A 82 16.74 -18.65 -2.82
N SER A 83 16.89 -19.50 -1.81
CA SER A 83 15.98 -20.60 -1.50
C SER A 83 15.15 -20.21 -0.28
N VAL A 84 13.83 -20.26 -0.37
CA VAL A 84 12.96 -20.17 0.80
C VAL A 84 12.81 -21.54 1.43
N ASP A 85 13.52 -21.78 2.51
CA ASP A 85 13.66 -23.10 3.16
C ASP A 85 12.42 -23.44 4.00
N SER A 86 11.86 -22.43 4.68
CA SER A 86 10.63 -22.59 5.46
C SER A 86 9.93 -21.27 5.74
N ILE A 87 8.64 -21.36 6.08
CA ILE A 87 7.82 -20.24 6.54
C ILE A 87 7.47 -20.52 8.00
N VAL A 88 7.91 -19.65 8.89
CA VAL A 88 7.78 -19.81 10.33
C VAL A 88 6.97 -18.65 10.96
N LYS A 89 6.58 -18.82 12.22
CA LYS A 89 5.84 -17.82 13.00
C LYS A 89 4.62 -17.22 12.26
N PRO A 90 3.81 -18.02 11.52
CA PRO A 90 2.66 -17.41 10.84
C PRO A 90 1.64 -16.91 11.85
N LEU A 91 1.12 -15.70 11.63
CA LEU A 91 0.00 -15.17 12.38
C LEU A 91 -1.20 -16.14 12.25
N ARG A 92 -1.66 -16.68 13.36
CA ARG A 92 -2.73 -17.71 13.38
C ARG A 92 -4.12 -17.11 13.25
N SER A 93 -4.31 -15.86 13.72
CA SER A 93 -5.61 -15.18 13.65
C SER A 93 -6.05 -15.00 12.20
N GLY A 94 -7.16 -15.65 11.83
CA GLY A 94 -7.73 -15.53 10.48
C GLY A 94 -6.95 -16.20 9.35
N GLN A 95 -5.91 -17.00 9.63
CA GLN A 95 -5.08 -17.63 8.59
C GLN A 95 -5.94 -18.52 7.67
N VAL A 96 -5.93 -18.23 6.37
CA VAL A 96 -6.62 -19.02 5.34
C VAL A 96 -5.67 -20.06 4.73
N GLY A 97 -4.44 -19.67 4.42
CA GLY A 97 -3.43 -20.59 3.88
C GLY A 97 -2.14 -19.88 3.53
N ILE A 98 -1.05 -20.68 3.47
CA ILE A 98 0.29 -20.24 3.04
C ILE A 98 0.86 -21.32 2.12
N GLN A 99 1.36 -20.92 0.94
CA GLN A 99 1.90 -21.82 -0.09
C GLN A 99 2.98 -21.14 -0.89
N ILE A 100 4.03 -21.87 -1.27
CA ILE A 100 5.01 -21.42 -2.27
C ILE A 100 4.51 -21.87 -3.65
N LYS A 101 4.56 -20.97 -4.64
CA LYS A 101 4.10 -21.19 -6.01
C LYS A 101 5.05 -20.58 -7.02
N GLN A 102 5.10 -21.17 -8.22
CA GLN A 102 5.77 -20.56 -9.36
C GLN A 102 5.00 -19.35 -9.86
N ASP A 103 5.71 -18.28 -10.21
CA ASP A 103 5.14 -17.04 -10.73
C ASP A 103 5.09 -17.01 -12.27
N ALA A 104 4.29 -17.90 -12.84
CA ALA A 104 4.13 -17.97 -14.29
C ALA A 104 3.38 -16.77 -14.90
N ALA A 105 2.76 -15.94 -14.07
CA ALA A 105 1.94 -14.80 -14.50
C ALA A 105 2.66 -13.45 -14.30
N ASP A 106 3.85 -13.45 -13.70
CA ASP A 106 4.64 -12.23 -13.42
C ASP A 106 3.78 -11.17 -12.68
N TYR A 107 3.27 -11.55 -11.51
CA TYR A 107 2.32 -10.71 -10.75
C TYR A 107 2.94 -9.43 -10.18
N ASP A 108 4.25 -9.34 -10.09
CA ASP A 108 4.96 -8.13 -9.63
C ASP A 108 5.59 -7.33 -10.78
N ASN A 109 5.44 -7.79 -12.03
CA ASN A 109 6.06 -7.23 -13.24
C ASN A 109 7.60 -7.17 -13.13
N ASP A 110 8.19 -8.13 -12.44
CA ASP A 110 9.63 -8.32 -12.36
C ASP A 110 10.01 -9.72 -12.90
N PRO A 111 10.44 -9.83 -14.16
CA PRO A 111 10.76 -11.12 -14.77
C PRO A 111 11.97 -11.82 -14.15
N SER A 112 12.66 -11.18 -13.21
CA SER A 112 13.73 -11.83 -12.43
C SER A 112 13.19 -12.67 -11.27
N THR A 113 11.95 -12.44 -10.82
CA THR A 113 11.29 -13.25 -9.80
C THR A 113 10.49 -14.37 -10.47
N ASP A 114 10.70 -15.59 -10.06
CA ASP A 114 10.10 -16.78 -10.68
C ASP A 114 9.21 -17.59 -9.72
N TYR A 115 9.23 -17.25 -8.44
CA TYR A 115 8.40 -17.83 -7.39
C TYR A 115 7.83 -16.77 -6.46
N TYR A 116 6.74 -17.14 -5.77
CA TYR A 116 6.21 -16.34 -4.66
C TYR A 116 5.66 -17.22 -3.53
N VAL A 117 5.71 -16.67 -2.31
CA VAL A 117 4.94 -17.16 -1.17
C VAL A 117 3.59 -16.49 -1.22
N ASN A 118 2.51 -17.27 -1.43
CA ASN A 118 1.14 -16.80 -1.34
C ASN A 118 0.62 -17.03 0.08
N ALA A 119 0.17 -15.99 0.74
CA ALA A 119 -0.37 -16.04 2.09
C ALA A 119 -1.64 -15.20 2.21
N GLY A 120 -2.57 -15.64 3.06
CA GLY A 120 -3.83 -14.92 3.23
C GLY A 120 -4.43 -15.09 4.61
N TRP A 121 -5.11 -14.03 5.04
CA TRP A 121 -5.86 -13.95 6.29
C TRP A 121 -7.23 -13.34 6.01
N ALA A 122 -8.25 -13.83 6.72
CA ALA A 122 -9.62 -13.33 6.60
C ALA A 122 -10.38 -13.44 7.93
N ASP A 123 -11.21 -12.43 8.19
CA ASP A 123 -12.20 -12.43 9.27
C ASP A 123 -13.48 -11.75 8.75
N ILE A 124 -14.53 -12.52 8.59
CA ILE A 124 -15.82 -12.04 8.09
C ILE A 124 -16.49 -10.98 8.98
N ASN A 125 -16.07 -10.89 10.24
CA ASN A 125 -16.57 -9.88 11.17
C ASN A 125 -15.80 -8.56 11.11
N GLY A 126 -14.75 -8.48 10.30
CA GLY A 126 -13.91 -7.28 10.19
C GLY A 126 -13.11 -6.96 11.44
N ALA A 127 -12.74 -7.98 12.22
CA ALA A 127 -11.99 -7.83 13.47
C ALA A 127 -10.52 -8.28 13.37
N TRP A 128 -10.00 -8.48 12.15
CA TRP A 128 -8.62 -8.88 11.92
C TRP A 128 -7.66 -7.66 11.98
N PRO A 129 -6.44 -7.79 12.50
CA PRO A 129 -5.75 -8.99 12.99
C PRO A 129 -6.14 -9.43 14.41
N GLY A 130 -7.14 -8.84 15.02
CA GLY A 130 -7.60 -9.19 16.36
C GLY A 130 -6.84 -8.42 17.44
N SER A 131 -6.55 -9.09 18.56
CA SER A 131 -5.90 -8.48 19.73
C SER A 131 -4.37 -8.36 19.60
N GLU A 132 -3.78 -8.82 18.51
CA GLU A 132 -2.31 -8.80 18.31
C GLU A 132 -1.73 -7.37 18.28
N GLY A 133 -2.59 -6.39 17.95
CA GLY A 133 -2.15 -5.02 17.79
C GLY A 133 -1.54 -4.76 16.41
N GLN A 134 -1.02 -3.54 16.22
CA GLN A 134 -0.36 -3.13 14.97
C GLN A 134 0.83 -2.23 15.29
N PRO A 135 1.96 -2.36 14.58
CA PRO A 135 2.22 -3.32 13.49
C PRO A 135 2.24 -4.77 13.97
N THR A 136 1.86 -5.72 13.09
CA THR A 136 1.76 -7.15 13.38
C THR A 136 2.62 -7.94 12.42
N GLU A 137 3.43 -8.87 12.93
CA GLU A 137 4.17 -9.81 12.09
C GLU A 137 3.21 -10.85 11.51
N LEU A 138 3.17 -10.97 10.18
CA LEU A 138 2.33 -11.92 9.48
C LEU A 138 2.95 -13.31 9.39
N LEU A 139 4.23 -13.34 9.07
CA LEU A 139 5.05 -14.55 8.93
C LEU A 139 6.53 -14.17 8.83
N HIS A 140 7.40 -15.17 9.02
CA HIS A 140 8.82 -15.04 8.73
C HIS A 140 9.22 -16.02 7.63
N LEU A 141 10.06 -15.57 6.71
CA LEU A 141 10.74 -16.39 5.72
C LEU A 141 12.12 -16.76 6.26
N LEU A 142 12.37 -18.05 6.42
CA LEU A 142 13.73 -18.56 6.55
C LEU A 142 14.24 -18.89 5.17
N ALA A 143 15.34 -18.32 4.76
CA ALA A 143 15.89 -18.48 3.43
C ALA A 143 17.41 -18.59 3.46
N THR A 144 17.97 -19.12 2.37
CA THR A 144 19.42 -19.24 2.17
C THR A 144 19.77 -18.63 0.82
N THR A 145 20.82 -17.81 0.78
CA THR A 145 21.35 -17.24 -0.46
C THR A 145 22.04 -18.33 -1.30
N ALA A 146 22.01 -18.18 -2.62
CA ALA A 146 22.71 -19.09 -3.53
C ALA A 146 24.24 -19.03 -3.34
N ALA A 147 24.94 -20.07 -3.81
CA ALA A 147 26.41 -20.10 -3.76
C ALA A 147 27.09 -19.04 -4.65
N ASP A 148 26.38 -18.56 -5.65
CA ASP A 148 26.76 -17.47 -6.56
C ASP A 148 25.91 -16.22 -6.35
N PHE A 149 25.40 -16.01 -5.14
CA PHE A 149 24.56 -14.88 -4.78
C PHE A 149 25.23 -13.55 -5.14
N SER A 150 24.57 -12.79 -5.98
CA SER A 150 25.04 -11.46 -6.44
C SER A 150 24.13 -10.30 -6.01
N GLY A 151 23.04 -10.63 -5.33
CA GLY A 151 21.99 -9.70 -4.92
C GLY A 151 20.68 -10.01 -5.61
N THR A 152 19.56 -9.68 -4.95
CA THR A 152 18.20 -9.85 -5.47
C THR A 152 17.24 -8.92 -4.75
N GLN A 153 16.03 -8.79 -5.29
CA GLN A 153 14.95 -8.05 -4.66
C GLN A 153 13.82 -9.01 -4.26
N LEU A 154 13.29 -8.81 -3.06
CA LEU A 154 12.00 -9.36 -2.66
C LEU A 154 10.92 -8.31 -2.90
N ASN A 155 9.78 -8.70 -3.47
CA ASN A 155 8.66 -7.80 -3.72
C ASN A 155 7.41 -8.33 -3.03
N ILE A 156 6.62 -7.44 -2.40
CA ILE A 156 5.28 -7.79 -1.91
C ILE A 156 4.25 -7.22 -2.87
N THR A 157 3.38 -8.08 -3.42
CA THR A 157 2.16 -7.65 -4.10
C THR A 157 0.93 -8.02 -3.29
N ILE A 158 -0.12 -7.21 -3.42
CA ILE A 158 -1.37 -7.43 -2.71
C ILE A 158 -2.31 -8.23 -3.60
N ALA A 159 -2.70 -9.41 -3.12
CA ALA A 159 -3.62 -10.31 -3.83
C ALA A 159 -5.09 -10.01 -3.53
N SER A 160 -5.38 -9.57 -2.31
CA SER A 160 -6.71 -9.12 -1.86
C SER A 160 -6.58 -8.16 -0.69
N THR A 161 -7.55 -7.26 -0.55
CA THR A 161 -7.60 -6.24 0.50
C THR A 161 -9.02 -6.06 1.01
N ASP A 162 -9.17 -5.43 2.18
CA ASP A 162 -10.47 -4.95 2.65
C ASP A 162 -10.98 -3.83 1.72
N VAL A 163 -12.26 -3.85 1.41
CA VAL A 163 -12.90 -2.89 0.47
C VAL A 163 -12.82 -1.43 0.93
N ASN A 164 -12.60 -1.20 2.23
CA ASN A 164 -12.51 0.13 2.83
C ASN A 164 -11.08 0.70 2.85
N TYR A 165 -10.08 -0.06 2.35
CA TYR A 165 -8.67 0.30 2.37
C TYR A 165 -8.07 0.24 0.97
N ALA A 166 -7.23 1.21 0.65
CA ALA A 166 -6.20 0.99 -0.35
C ALA A 166 -5.15 0.04 0.23
N ALA A 167 -4.34 -0.62 -0.60
CA ALA A 167 -3.30 -1.49 -0.08
C ALA A 167 -1.99 -1.33 -0.86
N SER A 168 -0.86 -1.46 -0.16
CA SER A 168 0.48 -1.40 -0.74
C SER A 168 1.39 -2.44 -0.12
N GLY A 169 2.24 -3.04 -0.95
CA GLY A 169 3.36 -3.87 -0.55
C GLY A 169 4.69 -3.14 -0.77
N ALA A 170 5.69 -3.50 0.01
CA ALA A 170 7.05 -2.97 -0.10
C ALA A 170 7.94 -3.88 -0.95
N SER A 171 9.09 -3.32 -1.35
CA SER A 171 10.22 -4.08 -1.90
C SER A 171 11.41 -4.03 -0.93
N LEU A 172 12.21 -5.09 -0.90
CA LEU A 172 13.43 -5.20 -0.11
C LEU A 172 14.58 -5.65 -1.00
N LEU A 173 15.58 -4.79 -1.15
CA LEU A 173 16.80 -5.13 -1.89
C LEU A 173 17.77 -5.88 -0.96
N LEU A 174 18.16 -7.08 -1.35
CA LEU A 174 19.22 -7.88 -0.72
C LEU A 174 20.48 -7.74 -1.55
N THR A 175 21.59 -7.40 -0.93
CA THR A 175 22.87 -7.16 -1.60
C THR A 175 23.89 -8.20 -1.18
N SER A 176 24.74 -8.60 -2.14
CA SER A 176 25.86 -9.49 -1.84
C SER A 176 26.98 -8.70 -1.15
N THR A 177 27.47 -9.25 -0.05
CA THR A 177 28.75 -8.82 0.52
C THR A 177 29.83 -9.60 -0.23
N ALA A 178 30.59 -8.90 -1.09
CA ALA A 178 31.75 -9.51 -1.70
C ALA A 178 32.72 -9.91 -0.60
N GLY A 179 33.08 -11.21 -0.53
CA GLY A 179 34.20 -11.63 0.29
C GLY A 179 35.49 -11.01 -0.28
N ASP A 180 36.20 -10.27 0.55
CA ASP A 180 37.56 -9.79 0.23
C ASP A 180 38.51 -10.98 0.11
#